data_46c032127a4e48a0701261ac33bfa7e0
#
_entry.id   46c032127a4e48a0701261ac33bfa7e0
#
_cell.length_a   1.000
_cell.length_b   1.000
_cell.length_c   1.000
_cell.angle_alpha   90.00
_cell.angle_beta   90.00
_cell.angle_gamma   90.00
#
_symmetry.space_group_name_H-M   'P 1'
#
loop_
_entity.id
_entity.type
_entity.pdbx_description
1 polymer ?
#
loop_
_entity_poly.entity_id
_entity_poly.type
_entity_poly.pdbx_seq_one_letter_code
_entity_poly.pdbx_strand_id
1 'polypeptide(L)'
;MCISLVIKVDVDTHKGYLEGIPRLLKIFNDRDIKATFLFSFGPDNSGKAIRRIFQKGFLQKMLRTKAPSTYGLKTLLYGTILPAPIIVDPNPQQFINTIESGHDCGIHSWDHVKWQDNLMKLSKEEILSDFRKAIEIFEKYSGLAPRCCGAPGWQVSETSLSVQDELNFDCCSDTRGTHGSMPFFPRLCGKTFHTMQIPSTLPALDEILGVNEINAGNFNEYYIDALQEGLNVHTIHTEIEGGALAGVFEKFIDDCLERDVIFKTMSEIAHEFQNELIPTYEIKYGIIPGRAGVVAMPGVPIESI
;
A
#
# COMPACT_ATOMS: atom_id res chain seq x y z
N MET A 1 -1.39 -25.61 -10.38
CA MET A 1 -1.93 -24.60 -9.46
C MET A 1 -1.84 -23.27 -10.17
N CYS A 2 -2.70 -22.28 -9.85
CA CYS A 2 -2.74 -21.05 -10.61
C CYS A 2 -2.03 -19.94 -9.81
N ILE A 3 -1.49 -18.94 -10.52
CA ILE A 3 -0.86 -17.76 -9.91
C ILE A 3 -1.93 -16.68 -9.78
N SER A 4 -2.20 -16.21 -8.57
CA SER A 4 -3.07 -15.06 -8.31
C SER A 4 -2.23 -13.86 -7.89
N LEU A 5 -2.53 -12.68 -8.42
CA LEU A 5 -1.81 -11.44 -8.14
C LEU A 5 -2.78 -10.33 -7.73
N VAL A 6 -2.58 -9.81 -6.54
CA VAL A 6 -3.21 -8.57 -6.10
C VAL A 6 -2.27 -7.41 -6.38
N ILE A 7 -2.71 -6.45 -7.19
CA ILE A 7 -2.03 -5.15 -7.30
C ILE A 7 -2.63 -4.21 -6.27
N LYS A 8 -1.83 -3.86 -5.27
CA LYS A 8 -2.16 -2.86 -4.25
C LYS A 8 -1.52 -1.54 -4.64
N VAL A 9 -2.33 -0.55 -4.96
CA VAL A 9 -1.89 0.78 -5.42
C VAL A 9 -1.98 1.76 -4.27
N ASP A 10 -0.84 2.18 -3.73
CA ASP A 10 -0.78 3.20 -2.69
C ASP A 10 -0.77 4.61 -3.33
N VAL A 11 -1.71 5.44 -2.91
CA VAL A 11 -1.89 6.83 -3.39
C VAL A 11 -1.41 7.77 -2.28
N ASP A 12 -0.11 8.10 -2.32
CA ASP A 12 0.58 8.76 -1.21
C ASP A 12 0.64 10.28 -1.36
N THR A 13 0.65 10.78 -2.60
CA THR A 13 0.91 12.18 -2.89
C THR A 13 -0.16 12.81 -3.79
N HIS A 14 -0.30 14.12 -3.68
CA HIS A 14 -1.19 14.89 -4.55
C HIS A 14 -0.78 14.79 -6.04
N LYS A 15 0.52 14.67 -6.33
CA LYS A 15 1.00 14.46 -7.70
C LYS A 15 0.62 13.08 -8.21
N GLY A 16 0.86 12.03 -7.43
CA GLY A 16 0.47 10.66 -7.77
C GLY A 16 -1.04 10.54 -8.00
N TYR A 17 -1.83 11.20 -7.16
CA TYR A 17 -3.27 11.30 -7.31
C TYR A 17 -3.69 11.92 -8.65
N LEU A 18 -3.11 13.08 -9.03
CA LEU A 18 -3.52 13.80 -10.23
C LEU A 18 -2.98 13.21 -11.55
N GLU A 19 -1.75 12.69 -11.53
CA GLU A 19 -1.06 12.28 -12.76
C GLU A 19 -0.93 10.75 -12.88
N GLY A 20 -0.74 10.06 -11.75
CA GLY A 20 -0.51 8.62 -11.72
C GLY A 20 -1.79 7.80 -11.88
N ILE A 21 -2.85 8.16 -11.15
CA ILE A 21 -4.12 7.43 -11.22
C ILE A 21 -4.66 7.36 -12.64
N PRO A 22 -4.78 8.46 -13.43
CA PRO A 22 -5.32 8.36 -14.79
C PRO A 22 -4.55 7.40 -15.70
N ARG A 23 -3.23 7.31 -15.52
CA ARG A 23 -2.40 6.38 -16.30
C ARG A 23 -2.59 4.93 -15.87
N LEU A 24 -2.65 4.67 -14.57
CA LEU A 24 -2.89 3.33 -14.05
C LEU A 24 -4.29 2.85 -14.42
N LEU A 25 -5.32 3.70 -14.30
CA LEU A 25 -6.68 3.36 -14.74
C LEU A 25 -6.70 2.99 -16.22
N LYS A 26 -5.98 3.74 -17.07
CA LYS A 26 -5.88 3.39 -18.49
C LYS A 26 -5.23 2.01 -18.68
N ILE A 27 -4.10 1.72 -18.02
CA ILE A 27 -3.40 0.44 -18.11
C ILE A 27 -4.32 -0.71 -17.72
N PHE A 28 -5.03 -0.58 -16.59
CA PHE A 28 -5.91 -1.62 -16.07
C PHE A 28 -7.18 -1.80 -16.90
N ASN A 29 -7.83 -0.69 -17.30
CA ASN A 29 -9.07 -0.75 -18.08
C ASN A 29 -8.85 -1.28 -19.49
N ASP A 30 -7.74 -0.93 -20.14
CA ASP A 30 -7.39 -1.46 -21.48
C ASP A 30 -7.21 -3.00 -21.46
N ARG A 31 -7.01 -3.61 -20.27
CA ARG A 31 -6.76 -5.05 -20.07
C ARG A 31 -7.85 -5.77 -19.27
N ASP A 32 -8.91 -5.05 -18.94
CA ASP A 32 -10.03 -5.53 -18.11
C ASP A 32 -9.60 -6.21 -16.81
N ILE A 33 -8.58 -5.67 -16.14
CA ILE A 33 -8.14 -6.11 -14.81
C ILE A 33 -8.54 -5.11 -13.73
N LYS A 34 -8.70 -5.61 -12.51
CA LYS A 34 -9.01 -4.79 -11.33
C LYS A 34 -7.86 -4.82 -10.34
N ALA A 35 -7.70 -3.71 -9.63
CA ALA A 35 -6.70 -3.53 -8.60
C ALA A 35 -7.35 -2.92 -7.35
N THR A 36 -6.66 -2.92 -6.21
CA THR A 36 -7.08 -2.23 -5.00
C THR A 36 -6.30 -0.95 -4.84
N PHE A 37 -6.99 0.18 -4.83
CA PHE A 37 -6.40 1.50 -4.59
C PHE A 37 -6.62 1.93 -3.15
N LEU A 38 -5.55 2.24 -2.46
CA LEU A 38 -5.55 2.73 -1.09
C LEU A 38 -5.18 4.21 -1.06
N PHE A 39 -6.12 5.05 -0.67
CA PHE A 39 -5.98 6.51 -0.75
C PHE A 39 -5.52 7.12 0.57
N SER A 40 -4.52 8.00 0.51
CA SER A 40 -4.32 9.03 1.54
C SER A 40 -5.28 10.19 1.25
N PHE A 41 -6.19 10.49 2.20
CA PHE A 41 -7.28 11.45 1.99
C PHE A 41 -6.94 12.88 2.40
N GLY A 42 -5.99 13.06 3.29
CA GLY A 42 -5.66 14.34 3.90
C GLY A 42 -4.48 15.05 3.22
N PRO A 43 -3.64 15.76 4.02
CA PRO A 43 -2.60 16.62 3.47
C PRO A 43 -1.40 15.83 2.95
N ASP A 44 -0.91 16.20 1.75
CA ASP A 44 0.38 15.74 1.24
C ASP A 44 1.54 16.41 2.00
N ASN A 45 1.96 15.74 3.04
CA ASN A 45 3.07 16.18 3.89
C ASN A 45 4.43 15.58 3.48
N SER A 46 4.59 15.16 2.22
CA SER A 46 5.79 14.44 1.73
C SER A 46 7.10 15.17 2.01
N GLY A 47 7.11 16.50 1.98
CA GLY A 47 8.30 17.27 2.32
C GLY A 47 8.77 17.08 3.78
N LYS A 48 7.88 16.73 4.71
CA LYS A 48 8.28 16.43 6.10
C LYS A 48 9.10 15.15 6.20
N ALA A 49 9.01 14.25 5.22
CA ALA A 49 9.82 13.03 5.17
C ALA A 49 11.33 13.32 5.05
N ILE A 50 11.73 14.55 4.70
CA ILE A 50 13.14 14.97 4.73
C ILE A 50 13.78 14.77 6.12
N ARG A 51 12.99 14.78 7.20
CA ARG A 51 13.48 14.50 8.55
C ARG A 51 14.07 13.09 8.66
N ARG A 52 13.69 12.17 7.76
CA ARG A 52 14.22 10.80 7.69
C ARG A 52 15.63 10.75 7.13
N ILE A 53 16.22 11.88 6.66
CA ILE A 53 17.60 11.94 6.15
C ILE A 53 18.62 11.43 7.18
N PHE A 54 18.26 11.54 8.48
CA PHE A 54 19.06 11.01 9.58
C PHE A 54 18.86 9.50 9.81
N GLN A 55 17.89 8.87 9.14
CA GLN A 55 17.71 7.43 9.21
C GLN A 55 18.70 6.73 8.28
N LYS A 56 19.34 5.68 8.80
CA LYS A 56 20.31 4.89 8.02
C LYS A 56 19.65 4.35 6.74
N GLY A 57 20.28 4.58 5.59
CA GLY A 57 19.82 4.12 4.29
C GLY A 57 18.83 5.05 3.56
N PHE A 58 18.22 6.03 4.23
CA PHE A 58 17.23 6.91 3.59
C PHE A 58 17.84 7.78 2.48
N LEU A 59 18.98 8.42 2.72
CA LEU A 59 19.65 9.23 1.72
C LEU A 59 20.09 8.38 0.51
N GLN A 60 20.61 7.18 0.77
CA GLN A 60 20.99 6.25 -0.30
C GLN A 60 19.78 5.84 -1.15
N LYS A 61 18.63 5.57 -0.49
CA LYS A 61 17.37 5.28 -1.17
C LYS A 61 16.95 6.46 -2.06
N MET A 62 16.94 7.69 -1.55
CA MET A 62 16.57 8.89 -2.30
C MET A 62 17.43 9.12 -3.54
N LEU A 63 18.74 8.92 -3.43
CA LEU A 63 19.67 9.04 -4.55
C LEU A 63 19.44 7.93 -5.58
N ARG A 64 19.29 6.70 -5.15
CA ARG A 64 19.07 5.51 -5.97
C ARG A 64 17.79 5.59 -6.78
N THR A 65 16.69 6.01 -6.15
CA THR A 65 15.36 6.13 -6.78
C THR A 65 15.17 7.43 -7.54
N LYS A 66 16.18 8.30 -7.59
CA LYS A 66 16.09 9.64 -8.20
C LYS A 66 14.85 10.41 -7.71
N ALA A 67 14.59 10.39 -6.40
CA ALA A 67 13.39 10.90 -5.77
C ALA A 67 12.92 12.28 -6.28
N PRO A 68 13.78 13.30 -6.53
CA PRO A 68 13.33 14.58 -7.07
C PRO A 68 12.67 14.49 -8.45
N SER A 69 13.12 13.58 -9.33
CA SER A 69 12.49 13.38 -10.63
C SER A 69 11.21 12.54 -10.56
N THR A 70 11.16 11.60 -9.63
CA THR A 70 10.03 10.69 -9.42
C THR A 70 8.86 11.40 -8.74
N TYR A 71 9.10 11.97 -7.57
CA TYR A 71 8.05 12.65 -6.77
C TYR A 71 7.78 14.09 -7.22
N GLY A 72 8.75 14.76 -7.86
CA GLY A 72 8.69 16.16 -8.23
C GLY A 72 9.17 17.11 -7.12
N LEU A 73 9.79 18.22 -7.52
CA LEU A 73 10.38 19.19 -6.59
C LEU A 73 9.34 19.83 -5.65
N LYS A 74 8.11 20.10 -6.15
CA LYS A 74 7.05 20.70 -5.34
C LYS A 74 6.62 19.76 -4.20
N THR A 75 6.43 18.47 -4.49
CA THR A 75 6.04 17.45 -3.51
C THR A 75 7.06 17.37 -2.38
N LEU A 76 8.34 17.47 -2.67
CA LEU A 76 9.41 17.47 -1.66
C LEU A 76 9.41 18.72 -0.76
N LEU A 77 8.64 19.74 -1.09
CA LEU A 77 8.52 20.98 -0.31
C LEU A 77 7.19 21.07 0.45
N TYR A 78 6.22 20.20 0.15
CA TYR A 78 4.90 20.23 0.77
C TYR A 78 4.96 19.93 2.27
N GLY A 79 4.23 20.73 3.04
CA GLY A 79 4.17 20.62 4.50
C GLY A 79 5.43 21.15 5.22
N THR A 80 6.41 21.70 4.47
CA THR A 80 7.60 22.38 5.02
C THR A 80 7.69 23.82 4.53
N ILE A 81 8.15 24.06 3.29
CA ILE A 81 8.26 25.38 2.68
C ILE A 81 6.96 25.78 2.00
N LEU A 82 6.29 24.81 1.36
CA LEU A 82 5.00 25.01 0.71
C LEU A 82 3.87 24.43 1.55
N PRO A 83 2.65 25.03 1.51
CA PRO A 83 1.47 24.42 2.10
C PRO A 83 1.26 23.01 1.55
N ALA A 84 0.85 22.08 2.40
CA ALA A 84 0.46 20.74 1.99
C ALA A 84 -0.93 20.79 1.32
N PRO A 85 -1.07 20.44 0.04
CA PRO A 85 -2.38 20.28 -0.57
C PRO A 85 -3.11 19.09 0.04
N ILE A 86 -4.43 19.15 0.13
CA ILE A 86 -5.25 17.99 0.44
C ILE A 86 -5.30 17.12 -0.83
N ILE A 87 -5.12 15.80 -0.68
CA ILE A 87 -4.93 14.89 -1.81
C ILE A 87 -6.23 14.69 -2.58
N VAL A 88 -7.33 14.34 -1.89
CA VAL A 88 -8.59 14.01 -2.55
C VAL A 88 -9.55 15.19 -2.60
N ASP A 89 -9.84 15.84 -1.46
CA ASP A 89 -10.73 17.01 -1.41
C ASP A 89 -9.93 18.31 -1.58
N PRO A 90 -10.31 19.30 -2.39
CA PRO A 90 -11.62 19.48 -3.03
C PRO A 90 -11.73 18.93 -4.47
N ASN A 91 -10.76 18.15 -4.97
CA ASN A 91 -10.80 17.62 -6.33
C ASN A 91 -10.95 16.07 -6.31
N PRO A 92 -12.14 15.51 -6.06
CA PRO A 92 -12.35 14.08 -5.88
C PRO A 92 -12.40 13.27 -7.19
N GLN A 93 -12.21 13.91 -8.35
CA GLN A 93 -12.51 13.28 -9.64
C GLN A 93 -11.73 11.98 -9.87
N GLN A 94 -10.45 11.91 -9.47
CA GLN A 94 -9.66 10.69 -9.68
C GLN A 94 -10.14 9.56 -8.77
N PHE A 95 -10.56 9.86 -7.55
CA PHE A 95 -11.17 8.90 -6.64
C PHE A 95 -12.50 8.36 -7.20
N ILE A 96 -13.38 9.27 -7.68
CA ILE A 96 -14.65 8.89 -8.33
C ILE A 96 -14.38 8.02 -9.56
N ASN A 97 -13.48 8.44 -10.45
CA ASN A 97 -13.13 7.69 -11.66
C ASN A 97 -12.62 6.27 -11.32
N THR A 98 -11.86 6.12 -10.23
CA THR A 98 -11.34 4.81 -9.79
C THR A 98 -12.47 3.88 -9.39
N ILE A 99 -13.44 4.38 -8.61
CA ILE A 99 -14.63 3.61 -8.20
C ILE A 99 -15.50 3.27 -9.42
N GLU A 100 -15.80 4.25 -10.28
CA GLU A 100 -16.63 4.06 -11.48
C GLU A 100 -16.00 3.08 -12.47
N SER A 101 -14.67 2.95 -12.47
CA SER A 101 -13.94 1.93 -13.24
C SER A 101 -14.03 0.53 -12.60
N GLY A 102 -14.70 0.38 -11.46
CA GLY A 102 -14.91 -0.90 -10.77
C GLY A 102 -13.69 -1.43 -10.04
N HIS A 103 -12.71 -0.57 -9.73
CA HIS A 103 -11.61 -0.94 -8.85
C HIS A 103 -12.03 -0.97 -7.39
N ASP A 104 -11.38 -1.84 -6.60
CA ASP A 104 -11.51 -1.84 -5.16
C ASP A 104 -10.81 -0.60 -4.57
N CYS A 105 -11.46 0.08 -3.62
CA CYS A 105 -10.95 1.29 -3.02
C CYS A 105 -10.99 1.20 -1.50
N GLY A 106 -9.92 1.65 -0.86
CA GLY A 106 -9.79 1.66 0.59
C GLY A 106 -9.00 2.86 1.10
N ILE A 107 -8.72 2.83 2.40
CA ILE A 107 -8.00 3.91 3.09
C ILE A 107 -6.54 3.53 3.27
N HIS A 108 -5.63 4.40 2.80
CA HIS A 108 -4.22 4.32 3.14
C HIS A 108 -3.94 5.06 4.45
N SER A 109 -4.37 6.32 4.53
CA SER A 109 -4.26 7.14 5.75
C SER A 109 -5.06 8.44 5.60
N TRP A 110 -5.13 9.22 6.71
CA TRP A 110 -5.39 10.65 6.62
C TRP A 110 -4.11 11.42 6.27
N ASP A 111 -3.01 11.20 7.01
CA ASP A 111 -1.70 11.82 6.79
C ASP A 111 -0.63 10.71 6.77
N HIS A 112 -0.14 10.40 5.59
CA HIS A 112 0.84 9.35 5.35
C HIS A 112 2.11 9.51 6.19
N VAL A 113 2.67 10.73 6.25
CA VAL A 113 3.92 10.98 6.98
C VAL A 113 3.71 10.93 8.48
N LYS A 114 2.58 11.47 8.97
CA LYS A 114 2.21 11.39 10.40
C LYS A 114 2.10 9.93 10.83
N TRP A 115 1.39 9.10 10.05
CA TRP A 115 1.27 7.67 10.33
C TRP A 115 2.62 6.99 10.39
N GLN A 116 3.38 7.08 9.31
CA GLN A 116 4.64 6.35 9.19
C GLN A 116 5.69 6.75 10.25
N ASP A 117 5.74 8.02 10.64
CA ASP A 117 6.78 8.53 11.56
C ASP A 117 6.37 8.51 13.03
N ASN A 118 5.07 8.54 13.33
CA ASN A 118 4.60 8.77 14.69
C ASN A 118 3.63 7.72 15.22
N LEU A 119 3.22 6.69 14.44
CA LEU A 119 2.18 5.74 14.84
C LEU A 119 2.35 5.19 16.26
N MET A 120 3.57 4.82 16.64
CA MET A 120 3.87 4.27 17.98
C MET A 120 3.65 5.24 19.14
N LYS A 121 3.40 6.53 18.83
CA LYS A 121 3.17 7.59 19.83
C LYS A 121 1.74 8.13 19.78
N LEU A 122 0.97 7.75 18.76
CA LEU A 122 -0.40 8.21 18.60
C LEU A 122 -1.33 7.51 19.59
N SER A 123 -2.21 8.29 20.20
CA SER A 123 -3.30 7.74 21.02
C SER A 123 -4.38 7.08 20.14
N LYS A 124 -5.25 6.30 20.77
CA LYS A 124 -6.39 5.69 20.08
C LYS A 124 -7.31 6.74 19.46
N GLU A 125 -7.55 7.83 20.20
CA GLU A 125 -8.39 8.95 19.78
C GLU A 125 -7.83 9.65 18.56
N GLU A 126 -6.50 9.83 18.48
CA GLU A 126 -5.83 10.44 17.34
C GLU A 126 -5.94 9.56 16.08
N ILE A 127 -5.68 8.25 16.21
CA ILE A 127 -5.80 7.29 15.10
C ILE A 127 -7.26 7.21 14.63
N LEU A 128 -8.20 7.08 15.56
CA LEU A 128 -9.63 7.02 15.23
C LEU A 128 -10.12 8.31 14.57
N SER A 129 -9.66 9.48 15.06
CA SER A 129 -9.98 10.77 14.44
C SER A 129 -9.47 10.88 13.02
N ASP A 130 -8.26 10.39 12.75
CA ASP A 130 -7.67 10.42 11.40
C ASP A 130 -8.43 9.47 10.46
N PHE A 131 -8.79 8.26 10.90
CA PHE A 131 -9.64 7.36 10.12
C PHE A 131 -11.02 7.97 9.84
N ARG A 132 -11.69 8.55 10.84
CA ARG A 132 -13.02 9.16 10.66
C ARG A 132 -13.02 10.27 9.62
N LYS A 133 -11.99 11.13 9.58
CA LYS A 133 -11.85 12.16 8.53
C LYS A 133 -11.71 11.53 7.13
N ALA A 134 -10.93 10.46 7.02
CA ALA A 134 -10.76 9.76 5.77
C ALA A 134 -12.06 9.06 5.32
N ILE A 135 -12.76 8.40 6.26
CA ILE A 135 -14.05 7.75 6.02
C ILE A 135 -15.10 8.78 5.58
N GLU A 136 -15.18 9.94 6.25
CA GLU A 136 -16.13 11.00 5.88
C GLU A 136 -15.96 11.44 4.41
N ILE A 137 -14.72 11.64 3.96
CA ILE A 137 -14.46 12.01 2.55
C ILE A 137 -14.74 10.82 1.62
N PHE A 138 -14.36 9.62 2.02
CA PHE A 138 -14.62 8.41 1.26
C PHE A 138 -16.13 8.25 1.01
N GLU A 139 -16.94 8.27 2.07
CA GLU A 139 -18.41 8.13 2.00
C GLU A 139 -19.08 9.29 1.24
N LYS A 140 -18.59 10.51 1.46
CA LYS A 140 -19.10 11.72 0.77
C LYS A 140 -19.09 11.57 -0.75
N TYR A 141 -18.03 10.97 -1.31
CA TYR A 141 -17.83 10.91 -2.76
C TYR A 141 -18.16 9.54 -3.37
N SER A 142 -18.11 8.46 -2.60
CA SER A 142 -18.44 7.11 -3.08
C SER A 142 -19.88 6.70 -2.79
N GLY A 143 -20.49 7.27 -1.75
CA GLY A 143 -21.76 6.77 -1.20
C GLY A 143 -21.65 5.42 -0.49
N LEU A 144 -20.45 4.90 -0.27
CA LEU A 144 -20.14 3.58 0.31
C LEU A 144 -19.24 3.73 1.52
N ALA A 145 -19.34 2.81 2.47
CA ALA A 145 -18.33 2.68 3.53
C ALA A 145 -17.08 1.96 3.01
N PRO A 146 -15.86 2.40 3.40
CA PRO A 146 -14.63 1.70 3.01
C PRO A 146 -14.57 0.33 3.70
N ARG A 147 -14.17 -0.70 2.95
CA ARG A 147 -14.12 -2.10 3.43
C ARG A 147 -12.69 -2.57 3.70
N CYS A 148 -11.68 -1.89 3.16
CA CYS A 148 -10.29 -2.25 3.33
C CYS A 148 -9.41 -1.04 3.65
N CYS A 149 -8.25 -1.33 4.24
CA CYS A 149 -7.20 -0.33 4.45
C CYS A 149 -5.80 -0.93 4.24
N GLY A 150 -4.78 -0.07 4.29
CA GLY A 150 -3.39 -0.50 4.27
C GLY A 150 -2.48 0.58 4.84
N ALA A 151 -1.64 0.21 5.79
CA ALA A 151 -0.85 1.15 6.57
C ALA A 151 0.34 1.74 5.80
N PRO A 152 0.55 3.07 5.86
CA PRO A 152 1.77 3.69 5.37
C PRO A 152 3.03 3.03 5.93
N GLY A 153 3.91 2.63 5.02
CA GLY A 153 5.20 2.07 5.37
C GLY A 153 5.14 0.76 6.14
N TRP A 154 4.02 0.05 6.11
CA TRP A 154 3.78 -1.19 6.87
C TRP A 154 4.04 -1.00 8.37
N GLN A 155 3.56 0.13 8.92
CA GLN A 155 3.64 0.44 10.35
C GLN A 155 2.36 0.01 11.05
N VAL A 156 2.52 -0.81 12.09
CA VAL A 156 1.43 -1.37 12.90
C VAL A 156 1.69 -1.04 14.36
N SER A 157 0.66 -0.82 15.14
CA SER A 157 0.69 -0.78 16.60
C SER A 157 -0.52 -1.54 17.17
N GLU A 158 -0.48 -1.92 18.43
CA GLU A 158 -1.64 -2.53 19.10
C GLU A 158 -2.87 -1.62 18.99
N THR A 159 -2.65 -0.32 19.13
CA THR A 159 -3.70 0.70 19.03
C THR A 159 -4.29 0.77 17.63
N SER A 160 -3.46 0.73 16.56
CA SER A 160 -3.97 0.77 15.19
C SER A 160 -4.80 -0.46 14.84
N LEU A 161 -4.35 -1.65 15.24
CA LEU A 161 -5.11 -2.90 15.06
C LEU A 161 -6.45 -2.85 15.80
N SER A 162 -6.47 -2.32 17.03
CA SER A 162 -7.70 -2.17 17.80
C SER A 162 -8.69 -1.19 17.15
N VAL A 163 -8.21 -0.12 16.53
CA VAL A 163 -9.06 0.83 15.81
C VAL A 163 -9.62 0.21 14.53
N GLN A 164 -8.82 -0.58 13.81
CA GLN A 164 -9.28 -1.29 12.61
C GLN A 164 -10.39 -2.29 12.92
N ASP A 165 -10.27 -3.05 14.02
CA ASP A 165 -11.33 -3.92 14.53
C ASP A 165 -12.60 -3.12 14.88
N GLU A 166 -12.48 -1.98 15.55
CA GLU A 166 -13.60 -1.10 15.91
C GLU A 166 -14.32 -0.54 14.68
N LEU A 167 -13.57 -0.24 13.62
CA LEU A 167 -14.11 0.28 12.36
C LEU A 167 -14.66 -0.81 11.44
N ASN A 168 -14.50 -2.08 11.80
CA ASN A 168 -15.02 -3.25 11.09
C ASN A 168 -14.56 -3.31 9.61
N PHE A 169 -13.26 -3.06 9.35
CA PHE A 169 -12.71 -3.37 8.04
C PHE A 169 -12.72 -4.89 7.80
N ASP A 170 -13.03 -5.30 6.58
CA ASP A 170 -12.99 -6.72 6.19
C ASP A 170 -11.56 -7.23 6.15
N CYS A 171 -10.66 -6.40 5.63
CA CYS A 171 -9.23 -6.69 5.56
C CYS A 171 -8.36 -5.44 5.57
N CYS A 172 -7.11 -5.64 5.95
CA CYS A 172 -6.05 -4.63 5.85
C CYS A 172 -4.78 -5.22 5.23
N SER A 173 -3.94 -4.39 4.62
CA SER A 173 -2.63 -4.77 4.10
C SER A 173 -1.53 -3.94 4.75
N ASP A 174 -1.34 -4.18 6.06
CA ASP A 174 -0.44 -3.40 6.92
C ASP A 174 0.90 -4.08 7.14
N THR A 175 1.09 -5.28 6.60
CA THR A 175 2.25 -6.11 6.90
C THR A 175 2.99 -6.54 5.66
N ARG A 176 4.29 -6.80 5.82
CA ARG A 176 5.13 -7.41 4.79
C ARG A 176 5.20 -8.91 5.03
N GLY A 177 4.86 -9.68 4.02
CA GLY A 177 5.04 -11.13 4.01
C GLY A 177 6.30 -11.56 3.27
N THR A 178 6.45 -12.85 3.16
CA THR A 178 7.39 -13.53 2.28
C THR A 178 6.60 -14.34 1.26
N HIS A 179 7.27 -14.93 0.30
CA HIS A 179 6.63 -15.86 -0.63
C HIS A 179 5.85 -16.94 0.11
N GLY A 180 4.63 -17.22 -0.34
CA GLY A 180 3.74 -18.19 0.28
C GLY A 180 3.01 -17.68 1.53
N SER A 181 3.20 -16.42 1.93
CA SER A 181 2.40 -15.84 3.01
C SER A 181 0.95 -15.72 2.59
N MET A 182 0.05 -16.23 3.46
CA MET A 182 -1.40 -16.21 3.26
C MET A 182 -2.04 -15.15 4.16
N PRO A 183 -3.32 -14.80 3.95
CA PRO A 183 -4.08 -13.99 4.89
C PRO A 183 -4.06 -14.58 6.30
N PHE A 184 -4.04 -13.72 7.32
CA PHE A 184 -3.93 -14.13 8.71
C PHE A 184 -4.60 -13.12 9.67
N PHE A 185 -4.90 -13.57 10.90
CA PHE A 185 -5.29 -12.68 11.99
C PHE A 185 -4.06 -12.25 12.79
N PRO A 186 -3.83 -10.95 13.01
CA PRO A 186 -2.66 -10.48 13.74
C PRO A 186 -2.84 -10.65 15.24
N ARG A 187 -1.75 -11.01 15.94
CA ARG A 187 -1.64 -10.93 17.39
C ARG A 187 -0.50 -10.02 17.76
N LEU A 188 -0.71 -9.16 18.73
CA LEU A 188 0.32 -8.24 19.22
C LEU A 188 0.09 -7.97 20.71
N CYS A 189 1.17 -7.97 21.50
CA CYS A 189 1.13 -7.78 22.95
C CYS A 189 0.17 -8.75 23.67
N GLY A 190 0.06 -10.00 23.17
CA GLY A 190 -0.81 -11.03 23.75
C GLY A 190 -2.27 -10.95 23.36
N LYS A 191 -2.68 -9.94 22.58
CA LYS A 191 -4.07 -9.75 22.09
C LYS A 191 -4.19 -10.14 20.63
N THR A 192 -5.18 -10.96 20.29
CA THR A 192 -5.56 -11.28 18.90
C THR A 192 -6.57 -10.24 18.40
N PHE A 193 -6.39 -9.81 17.15
CA PHE A 193 -7.30 -8.89 16.46
C PHE A 193 -8.00 -9.62 15.32
N HIS A 194 -9.16 -9.12 14.92
CA HIS A 194 -10.10 -9.82 14.04
C HIS A 194 -10.16 -9.27 12.62
N THR A 195 -9.54 -8.13 12.35
CA THR A 195 -9.39 -7.63 10.98
C THR A 195 -8.31 -8.43 10.26
N MET A 196 -8.69 -9.11 9.18
CA MET A 196 -7.79 -9.94 8.38
C MET A 196 -6.63 -9.12 7.82
N GLN A 197 -5.41 -9.61 7.93
CA GLN A 197 -4.24 -9.04 7.27
C GLN A 197 -3.93 -9.78 5.98
N ILE A 198 -3.79 -9.06 4.87
CA ILE A 198 -3.32 -9.55 3.57
C ILE A 198 -1.92 -8.97 3.34
N PRO A 199 -0.85 -9.75 3.60
CA PRO A 199 0.51 -9.23 3.59
C PRO A 199 1.01 -8.96 2.17
N SER A 200 1.76 -7.87 1.97
CA SER A 200 2.48 -7.63 0.72
C SER A 200 3.65 -8.62 0.58
N THR A 201 3.62 -9.48 -0.43
CA THR A 201 4.59 -10.59 -0.57
C THR A 201 5.72 -10.28 -1.55
N LEU A 202 5.47 -9.42 -2.54
CA LEU A 202 6.51 -8.95 -3.46
C LEU A 202 7.12 -7.63 -2.93
N PRO A 203 8.41 -7.37 -3.20
CA PRO A 203 9.03 -6.11 -2.84
C PRO A 203 8.40 -4.95 -3.64
N ALA A 204 8.32 -3.76 -3.03
CA ALA A 204 7.99 -2.56 -3.78
C ALA A 204 9.18 -2.14 -4.65
N LEU A 205 8.91 -1.48 -5.79
CA LEU A 205 9.96 -1.14 -6.75
C LEU A 205 11.06 -0.25 -6.14
N ASP A 206 10.70 0.65 -5.26
CA ASP A 206 11.64 1.53 -4.56
C ASP A 206 12.57 0.79 -3.56
N GLU A 207 12.27 -0.46 -3.24
CA GLU A 207 13.13 -1.33 -2.42
C GLU A 207 14.21 -2.01 -3.27
N ILE A 208 13.89 -2.39 -4.51
CA ILE A 208 14.78 -3.19 -5.37
C ILE A 208 15.52 -2.38 -6.43
N LEU A 209 14.96 -1.27 -6.90
CA LEU A 209 15.56 -0.45 -7.96
C LEU A 209 16.96 0.03 -7.55
N GLY A 210 17.98 -0.33 -8.36
CA GLY A 210 19.39 -0.05 -8.08
C GLY A 210 20.03 -0.93 -6.99
N VAL A 211 19.38 -2.03 -6.59
CA VAL A 211 19.94 -3.07 -5.72
C VAL A 211 20.23 -4.30 -6.59
N ASN A 212 21.38 -4.96 -6.40
CA ASN A 212 21.76 -6.18 -7.13
C ASN A 212 21.57 -6.03 -8.66
N GLU A 213 21.97 -4.88 -9.22
CA GLU A 213 21.90 -4.55 -10.64
C GLU A 213 20.47 -4.41 -11.21
N ILE A 214 19.43 -4.45 -10.37
CA ILE A 214 18.04 -4.24 -10.81
C ILE A 214 17.84 -2.77 -11.21
N ASN A 215 17.34 -2.57 -12.42
CA ASN A 215 17.10 -1.25 -13.01
C ASN A 215 15.81 -1.25 -13.85
N ALA A 216 15.46 -0.11 -14.43
CA ALA A 216 14.25 0.04 -15.23
C ALA A 216 14.17 -0.90 -16.46
N GLY A 217 15.29 -1.47 -16.91
CA GLY A 217 15.32 -2.39 -18.05
C GLY A 217 15.08 -3.86 -17.70
N ASN A 218 15.26 -4.26 -16.44
CA ASN A 218 15.21 -5.68 -16.05
C ASN A 218 14.32 -5.98 -14.83
N PHE A 219 13.66 -5.00 -14.20
CA PHE A 219 12.86 -5.30 -13.02
C PHE A 219 11.60 -6.16 -13.33
N ASN A 220 11.08 -6.12 -14.55
CA ASN A 220 9.96 -6.98 -14.95
C ASN A 220 10.35 -8.45 -14.89
N GLU A 221 11.52 -8.80 -15.40
CA GLU A 221 12.05 -10.17 -15.31
C GLU A 221 12.15 -10.61 -13.84
N TYR A 222 12.70 -9.73 -12.99
CA TYR A 222 12.78 -10.01 -11.55
C TYR A 222 11.39 -10.30 -10.92
N TYR A 223 10.36 -9.49 -11.23
CA TYR A 223 9.03 -9.72 -10.68
C TYR A 223 8.36 -10.97 -11.24
N ILE A 224 8.51 -11.21 -12.53
CA ILE A 224 7.96 -12.42 -13.17
C ILE A 224 8.59 -13.69 -12.56
N ASP A 225 9.90 -13.68 -12.33
CA ASP A 225 10.61 -14.81 -11.69
C ASP A 225 10.26 -14.95 -10.19
N ALA A 226 9.85 -13.86 -9.55
CA ALA A 226 9.45 -13.85 -8.15
C ALA A 226 8.00 -14.31 -7.93
N LEU A 227 7.15 -14.36 -8.97
CA LEU A 227 5.78 -14.86 -8.84
C LEU A 227 5.79 -16.35 -8.49
N GLN A 228 4.93 -16.73 -7.55
CA GLN A 228 4.77 -18.12 -7.10
C GLN A 228 3.32 -18.58 -7.25
N GLU A 229 3.13 -19.90 -7.28
CA GLU A 229 1.80 -20.49 -7.20
C GLU A 229 1.06 -20.00 -5.94
N GLY A 230 -0.24 -19.75 -6.09
CA GLY A 230 -1.09 -19.19 -5.04
C GLY A 230 -1.11 -17.67 -5.04
N LEU A 231 -1.25 -17.07 -3.85
CA LEU A 231 -1.45 -15.65 -3.67
C LEU A 231 -0.13 -14.87 -3.69
N ASN A 232 -0.06 -13.88 -4.58
CA ASN A 232 0.98 -12.86 -4.62
C ASN A 232 0.34 -11.49 -4.40
N VAL A 233 0.99 -10.61 -3.64
CA VAL A 233 0.52 -9.24 -3.40
C VAL A 233 1.66 -8.28 -3.71
N HIS A 234 1.46 -7.44 -4.71
CA HIS A 234 2.44 -6.45 -5.16
C HIS A 234 1.97 -5.04 -4.85
N THR A 235 2.70 -4.35 -3.99
CA THR A 235 2.45 -2.95 -3.68
C THR A 235 3.18 -2.06 -4.68
N ILE A 236 2.42 -1.20 -5.35
CA ILE A 236 2.92 -0.17 -6.27
C ILE A 236 2.52 1.22 -5.78
N HIS A 237 3.18 2.26 -6.29
CA HIS A 237 2.91 3.64 -5.94
C HIS A 237 2.53 4.46 -7.17
N THR A 238 1.49 5.25 -7.06
CA THR A 238 1.00 6.08 -8.19
C THR A 238 2.06 6.99 -8.78
N GLU A 239 3.05 7.43 -8.00
CA GLU A 239 4.14 8.29 -8.47
C GLU A 239 5.18 7.55 -9.30
N ILE A 240 5.33 6.25 -9.08
CA ILE A 240 6.39 5.42 -9.69
C ILE A 240 5.80 4.68 -10.88
N GLU A 241 4.98 3.68 -10.63
CA GLU A 241 4.38 2.82 -11.66
C GLU A 241 3.26 3.55 -12.45
N GLY A 242 2.59 4.53 -11.84
CA GLY A 242 1.70 5.46 -12.56
C GLY A 242 2.44 6.68 -13.13
N GLY A 243 3.71 6.87 -12.78
CA GLY A 243 4.55 8.00 -13.15
C GLY A 243 5.56 7.69 -14.26
N ALA A 244 6.83 7.86 -13.92
CA ALA A 244 7.94 7.72 -14.87
C ALA A 244 8.13 6.29 -15.41
N LEU A 245 7.68 5.29 -14.68
CA LEU A 245 7.82 3.87 -15.05
C LEU A 245 6.51 3.24 -15.55
N ALA A 246 5.50 4.05 -15.88
CA ALA A 246 4.19 3.54 -16.32
C ALA A 246 4.27 2.60 -17.52
N GLY A 247 5.08 2.92 -18.56
CA GLY A 247 5.23 2.04 -19.72
C GLY A 247 5.96 0.72 -19.42
N VAL A 248 6.85 0.71 -18.42
CA VAL A 248 7.53 -0.53 -18.00
C VAL A 248 6.59 -1.37 -17.12
N PHE A 249 5.81 -0.72 -16.26
CA PHE A 249 4.77 -1.39 -15.48
C PHE A 249 3.66 -1.97 -16.38
N GLU A 250 3.26 -1.23 -17.41
CA GLU A 250 2.31 -1.71 -18.44
C GLU A 250 2.79 -3.03 -19.05
N LYS A 251 4.08 -3.10 -19.43
CA LYS A 251 4.68 -4.33 -19.95
C LYS A 251 4.67 -5.46 -18.90
N PHE A 252 4.92 -5.16 -17.61
CA PHE A 252 4.81 -6.18 -16.55
C PHE A 252 3.41 -6.79 -16.49
N ILE A 253 2.36 -5.97 -16.60
CA ILE A 253 0.98 -6.47 -16.64
C ILE A 253 0.75 -7.36 -17.86
N ASP A 254 1.24 -6.98 -19.05
CA ASP A 254 1.16 -7.79 -20.25
C ASP A 254 1.89 -9.13 -20.07
N ASP A 255 3.11 -9.11 -19.54
CA ASP A 255 3.91 -10.31 -19.26
C ASP A 255 3.21 -11.26 -18.25
N CYS A 256 2.43 -10.71 -17.28
CA CYS A 256 1.60 -11.49 -16.37
C CYS A 256 0.41 -12.14 -17.07
N LEU A 257 -0.30 -11.39 -17.93
CA LEU A 257 -1.45 -11.91 -18.70
C LEU A 257 -1.04 -13.02 -19.66
N GLU A 258 0.12 -12.89 -20.32
CA GLU A 258 0.68 -13.94 -21.18
C GLU A 258 0.99 -15.25 -20.43
N ARG A 259 1.08 -15.21 -19.10
CA ARG A 259 1.32 -16.36 -18.21
C ARG A 259 0.08 -16.82 -17.46
N ASP A 260 -1.09 -16.39 -17.91
CA ASP A 260 -2.38 -16.73 -17.27
C ASP A 260 -2.44 -16.37 -15.78
N VAL A 261 -1.75 -15.30 -15.36
CA VAL A 261 -1.84 -14.78 -13.99
C VAL A 261 -3.24 -14.19 -13.78
N ILE A 262 -3.90 -14.61 -12.70
CA ILE A 262 -5.23 -14.14 -12.35
C ILE A 262 -5.10 -12.92 -11.44
N PHE A 263 -5.57 -11.76 -11.91
CA PHE A 263 -5.62 -10.55 -11.10
C PHE A 263 -6.83 -10.57 -10.17
N LYS A 264 -6.61 -10.20 -8.91
CA LYS A 264 -7.65 -10.11 -7.87
C LYS A 264 -7.50 -8.83 -7.07
N THR A 265 -8.58 -8.39 -6.44
CA THR A 265 -8.60 -7.31 -5.47
C THR A 265 -8.42 -7.82 -4.04
N MET A 266 -8.10 -6.93 -3.09
CA MET A 266 -8.03 -7.29 -1.68
C MET A 266 -9.40 -7.73 -1.16
N SER A 267 -10.49 -7.08 -1.60
CA SER A 267 -11.86 -7.44 -1.22
C SER A 267 -12.25 -8.83 -1.73
N GLU A 268 -11.84 -9.22 -2.94
CA GLU A 268 -12.04 -10.58 -3.45
C GLU A 268 -11.29 -11.62 -2.63
N ILE A 269 -10.04 -11.35 -2.26
CA ILE A 269 -9.26 -12.23 -1.37
C ILE A 269 -9.93 -12.33 0.00
N ALA A 270 -10.37 -11.21 0.59
CA ALA A 270 -11.05 -11.23 1.89
C ALA A 270 -12.32 -12.08 1.83
N HIS A 271 -13.09 -11.99 0.74
CA HIS A 271 -14.29 -12.80 0.54
C HIS A 271 -13.96 -14.29 0.34
N GLU A 272 -12.93 -14.63 -0.39
CA GLU A 272 -12.51 -16.03 -0.58
C GLU A 272 -12.11 -16.69 0.75
N PHE A 273 -11.45 -15.94 1.62
CA PHE A 273 -10.96 -16.44 2.90
C PHE A 273 -11.96 -16.31 4.07
N GLN A 274 -13.10 -15.63 3.89
CA GLN A 274 -14.03 -15.37 5.01
C GLN A 274 -14.56 -16.63 5.71
N ASN A 275 -14.62 -17.77 5.01
CA ASN A 275 -15.10 -19.06 5.54
C ASN A 275 -13.97 -20.09 5.72
N GLU A 276 -12.72 -19.69 5.48
CA GLU A 276 -11.55 -20.55 5.62
C GLU A 276 -11.00 -20.47 7.05
N LEU A 277 -10.25 -21.49 7.44
CA LEU A 277 -9.51 -21.47 8.70
C LEU A 277 -8.27 -20.60 8.54
N ILE A 278 -8.38 -19.34 8.94
CA ILE A 278 -7.28 -18.37 8.85
C ILE A 278 -6.37 -18.49 10.07
N PRO A 279 -5.05 -18.66 9.88
CA PRO A 279 -4.10 -18.76 10.98
C PRO A 279 -3.95 -17.41 11.71
N THR A 280 -3.54 -17.48 12.98
CA THR A 280 -3.13 -16.31 13.76
C THR A 280 -1.62 -16.26 13.84
N TYR A 281 -1.02 -15.10 13.56
CA TYR A 281 0.41 -14.88 13.68
C TYR A 281 0.72 -13.75 14.66
N GLU A 282 1.73 -13.96 15.50
CA GLU A 282 2.33 -12.88 16.27
C GLU A 282 2.99 -11.88 15.32
N ILE A 283 2.70 -10.58 15.47
CA ILE A 283 3.39 -9.53 14.70
C ILE A 283 4.81 -9.37 15.22
N LYS A 284 5.77 -9.40 14.32
CA LYS A 284 7.16 -9.00 14.57
C LYS A 284 7.54 -7.80 13.71
N TYR A 285 8.58 -7.09 14.13
CA TYR A 285 9.16 -6.00 13.35
C TYR A 285 10.50 -6.44 12.79
N GLY A 286 10.72 -6.18 11.52
CA GLY A 286 11.91 -6.58 10.81
C GLY A 286 12.42 -5.54 9.83
N ILE A 287 13.66 -5.74 9.36
CA ILE A 287 14.29 -4.91 8.32
C ILE A 287 14.18 -5.66 7.00
N ILE A 288 13.81 -4.94 5.95
CA ILE A 288 13.78 -5.47 4.59
C ILE A 288 14.95 -4.86 3.79
N PRO A 289 15.68 -5.66 2.99
CA PRO A 289 16.70 -5.14 2.10
C PRO A 289 16.17 -4.01 1.21
N GLY A 290 16.96 -2.96 1.03
CA GLY A 290 16.59 -1.80 0.20
C GLY A 290 15.66 -0.79 0.85
N ARG A 291 15.13 -1.08 2.05
CA ARG A 291 14.22 -0.19 2.78
C ARG A 291 14.90 0.45 3.99
N ALA A 292 14.55 1.71 4.27
CA ALA A 292 14.91 2.39 5.51
C ALA A 292 13.84 2.14 6.58
N GLY A 293 14.27 1.81 7.80
CA GLY A 293 13.38 1.55 8.94
C GLY A 293 12.91 0.09 9.04
N VAL A 294 12.07 -0.17 10.02
CA VAL A 294 11.47 -1.47 10.28
C VAL A 294 10.05 -1.53 9.73
N VAL A 295 9.57 -2.72 9.46
CA VAL A 295 8.19 -2.99 9.02
C VAL A 295 7.57 -4.11 9.87
N ALA A 296 6.24 -4.09 9.98
CA ALA A 296 5.50 -5.19 10.60
C ALA A 296 5.44 -6.39 9.65
N MET A 297 5.58 -7.58 10.20
CA MET A 297 5.61 -8.87 9.47
C MET A 297 4.91 -9.96 10.29
N PRO A 298 4.31 -10.97 9.66
CA PRO A 298 3.92 -12.18 10.38
C PRO A 298 5.16 -12.86 10.97
N GLY A 299 5.07 -13.21 12.22
CA GLY A 299 6.11 -13.92 12.97
C GLY A 299 5.86 -15.44 13.02
N VAL A 300 5.78 -15.97 14.24
CA VAL A 300 5.49 -17.38 14.48
C VAL A 300 3.96 -17.59 14.46
N PRO A 301 3.46 -18.65 13.80
CA PRO A 301 2.06 -19.01 13.90
C PRO A 301 1.73 -19.40 15.36
N ILE A 302 0.53 -19.05 15.79
CA ILE A 302 0.02 -19.42 17.09
C ILE A 302 -0.84 -20.65 16.90
N GLU A 303 -0.45 -21.75 17.52
CA GLU A 303 -1.25 -22.97 17.51
C GLU A 303 -2.59 -22.67 18.21
N SER A 304 -3.67 -23.03 17.52
CA SER A 304 -5.01 -22.99 18.13
C SER A 304 -5.02 -24.01 19.27
N ILE A 305 -5.17 -23.52 20.51
CA ILE A 305 -5.33 -24.37 21.71
C ILE A 305 -6.73 -24.94 21.72
#